data_8ee5106739764c208ff368a759e2d0fe
#
_entry.id   8ee5106739764c208ff368a759e2d0fe
#
_cell.length_a   1.000
_cell.length_b   1.000
_cell.length_c   1.000
_cell.angle_alpha   90.00
_cell.angle_beta   90.00
_cell.angle_gamma   90.00
#
_symmetry.space_group_name_H-M   'P 1'
#
loop_
_entity.id
_entity.type
_entity.pdbx_description
1 polymer ?
#
loop_
_entity_poly.entity_id
_entity_poly.type
_entity_poly.pdbx_seq_one_letter_code
_entity_poly.pdbx_strand_id
1 'polypeptide(L)'
;RFVIPVYGGLTPVIVTGYVVFVFMGWLIKNKDYTKKARILIYMSGIFGAALMFFGTYIVSKKSGETDTLFMDYTSIACLPMSAAVFTAAKYIKWERLFRVIPEKFIRTLSSLSLGIYVTHMLVLFAFDKVAVFAEHPVYYSVFMPFIAYIICAVLSFVIKKIPILKHIMP
;
A
#
# COMPACT_ATOMS: atom_id res chain seq x y z
N ARG A 1 24.18 -4.61 12.95
CA ARG A 1 23.65 -4.63 14.32
C ARG A 1 22.19 -4.20 14.23
N PHE A 2 21.28 -5.17 14.17
CA PHE A 2 19.85 -4.92 14.26
C PHE A 2 19.56 -4.44 15.69
N VAL A 3 19.36 -3.14 15.85
CA VAL A 3 18.78 -2.61 17.08
C VAL A 3 17.27 -2.72 16.91
N ILE A 4 16.70 -3.76 17.50
CA ILE A 4 15.24 -3.82 17.70
C ILE A 4 14.95 -2.77 18.77
N PRO A 5 14.25 -1.67 18.51
CA PRO A 5 13.83 -0.78 19.56
C PRO A 5 12.80 -1.53 20.39
N VAL A 6 13.20 -1.96 21.59
CA VAL A 6 12.25 -2.46 22.59
C VAL A 6 11.49 -1.24 23.08
N TYR A 7 10.34 -0.97 22.48
CA TYR A 7 9.38 -0.04 23.04
C TYR A 7 8.84 -0.64 24.34
N GLY A 8 9.51 -0.33 25.44
CA GLY A 8 9.06 -0.65 26.79
C GLY A 8 7.88 0.21 27.18
N GLY A 9 6.73 -0.12 26.64
CA GLY A 9 5.43 0.39 27.02
C GLY A 9 4.41 -0.58 26.47
N LEU A 10 3.45 -0.98 27.28
CA LEU A 10 2.22 -1.65 26.89
C LEU A 10 1.44 -0.74 25.92
N THR A 11 1.96 -0.50 24.74
CA THR A 11 1.14 -0.07 23.62
C THR A 11 0.24 -1.25 23.32
N PRO A 12 -1.08 -1.11 23.54
CA PRO A 12 -1.96 -2.22 23.26
C PRO A 12 -1.83 -2.55 21.79
N VAL A 13 -1.28 -3.71 21.50
CA VAL A 13 -1.08 -4.29 20.15
C VAL A 13 -2.34 -4.19 19.29
N ILE A 14 -3.49 -4.07 19.94
CA ILE A 14 -4.80 -3.89 19.32
C ILE A 14 -4.96 -2.51 18.64
N VAL A 15 -4.32 -1.46 19.13
CA VAL A 15 -4.49 -0.08 18.59
C VAL A 15 -3.39 0.27 17.56
N THR A 16 -2.24 -0.35 17.65
CA THR A 16 -1.08 -0.04 16.79
C THR A 16 -0.96 -0.90 15.53
N GLY A 17 -1.86 -1.84 15.33
CA GLY A 17 -1.81 -2.73 14.17
C GLY A 17 -2.79 -2.37 13.06
N TYR A 18 -2.80 -3.18 12.03
CA TYR A 18 -3.70 -3.09 10.88
C TYR A 18 -5.20 -3.08 11.23
N VAL A 19 -5.56 -3.46 12.45
CA VAL A 19 -6.93 -3.48 12.97
C VAL A 19 -7.57 -2.09 12.90
N VAL A 20 -6.82 -1.01 13.13
CA VAL A 20 -7.32 0.38 13.01
C VAL A 20 -7.82 0.66 11.60
N PHE A 21 -7.11 0.19 10.58
CA PHE A 21 -7.50 0.37 9.18
C PHE A 21 -8.77 -0.41 8.84
N VAL A 22 -8.96 -1.60 9.43
CA VAL A 22 -10.18 -2.40 9.26
C VAL A 22 -11.37 -1.68 9.88
N PHE A 23 -11.25 -1.18 11.12
CA PHE A 23 -12.30 -0.39 11.77
C PHE A 23 -12.62 0.89 11.01
N MET A 24 -11.60 1.60 10.55
CA MET A 24 -11.78 2.81 9.75
C MET A 24 -12.49 2.51 8.43
N GLY A 25 -12.11 1.44 7.74
CA GLY A 25 -12.78 0.98 6.52
C GLY A 25 -14.24 0.62 6.77
N TRP A 26 -14.54 -0.10 7.88
CA TRP A 26 -15.89 -0.43 8.30
C TRP A 26 -16.72 0.83 8.61
N LEU A 27 -16.14 1.79 9.34
CA LEU A 27 -16.80 3.05 9.69
C LEU A 27 -17.13 3.85 8.42
N ILE A 28 -16.17 3.97 7.50
CA ILE A 28 -16.35 4.71 6.26
C ILE A 28 -17.41 4.03 5.37
N LYS A 29 -17.43 2.70 5.34
CA LYS A 29 -18.45 1.93 4.60
C LYS A 29 -19.85 2.22 5.10
N ASN A 30 -20.05 2.20 6.43
CA ASN A 30 -21.38 2.24 7.05
C ASN A 30 -21.91 3.65 7.30
N LYS A 31 -21.08 4.68 7.26
CA LYS A 31 -21.48 6.06 7.52
C LYS A 31 -21.40 6.91 6.27
N ASP A 32 -22.50 7.61 5.94
CA ASP A 32 -22.49 8.58 4.85
C ASP A 32 -21.97 9.94 5.32
N TYR A 33 -21.05 10.47 4.52
CA TYR A 33 -20.40 11.74 4.82
C TYR A 33 -20.97 12.87 3.95
N THR A 34 -21.23 14.01 4.58
CA THR A 34 -21.59 15.25 3.88
C THR A 34 -20.44 15.70 2.96
N LYS A 35 -20.75 16.55 1.97
CA LYS A 35 -19.72 17.12 1.07
C LYS A 35 -18.60 17.81 1.84
N LYS A 36 -18.95 18.58 2.89
CA LYS A 36 -17.97 19.27 3.77
C LYS A 36 -17.06 18.29 4.49
N ALA A 37 -17.62 17.23 5.06
CA ALA A 37 -16.85 16.18 5.75
C ALA A 37 -15.90 15.45 4.81
N ARG A 38 -16.33 15.14 3.57
CA ARG A 38 -15.47 14.52 2.56
C ARG A 38 -14.28 15.40 2.18
N ILE A 39 -14.53 16.70 1.96
CA ILE A 39 -13.46 17.65 1.65
C ILE A 39 -12.46 17.69 2.80
N LEU A 40 -12.92 17.73 4.06
CA LEU A 40 -12.04 17.72 5.22
C LEU A 40 -11.17 16.44 5.27
N ILE A 41 -11.77 15.27 5.00
CA ILE A 41 -11.04 14.00 4.94
C ILE A 41 -9.99 14.04 3.82
N TYR A 42 -10.32 14.55 2.64
CA TYR A 42 -9.35 14.66 1.54
C TYR A 42 -8.22 15.63 1.87
N MET A 43 -8.54 16.79 2.47
CA MET A 43 -7.51 17.74 2.91
C MET A 43 -6.59 17.14 3.98
N SER A 44 -7.14 16.38 4.93
CA SER A 44 -6.32 15.66 5.93
C SER A 44 -5.43 14.60 5.28
N GLY A 45 -5.90 13.93 4.24
CA GLY A 45 -5.08 12.97 3.48
C GLY A 45 -3.93 13.64 2.74
N ILE A 46 -4.18 14.79 2.08
CA ILE A 46 -3.14 15.60 1.43
C ILE A 46 -2.12 16.09 2.46
N PHE A 47 -2.59 16.56 3.62
CA PHE A 47 -1.72 16.98 4.71
C PHE A 47 -0.87 15.82 5.23
N GLY A 48 -1.45 14.62 5.39
CA GLY A 48 -0.72 13.40 5.75
C GLY A 48 0.37 13.06 4.73
N ALA A 49 0.09 13.15 3.43
CA ALA A 49 1.07 12.92 2.38
C ALA A 49 2.21 13.95 2.43
N ALA A 50 1.88 15.23 2.63
CA ALA A 50 2.87 16.28 2.80
C ALA A 50 3.74 16.05 4.03
N LEU A 51 3.13 15.68 5.17
CA LEU A 51 3.84 15.35 6.39
C LEU A 51 4.80 14.17 6.20
N MET A 52 4.33 13.11 5.53
CA MET A 52 5.18 11.96 5.21
C MET A 52 6.39 12.37 4.35
N PHE A 53 6.15 13.10 3.27
CA PHE A 53 7.20 13.52 2.35
C PHE A 53 8.21 14.48 3.01
N PHE A 54 7.73 15.59 3.56
CA PHE A 54 8.61 16.61 4.16
C PHE A 54 9.23 16.12 5.47
N GLY A 55 8.49 15.36 6.29
CA GLY A 55 9.02 14.77 7.51
C GLY A 55 10.18 13.83 7.24
N THR A 56 9.99 12.87 6.31
CA THR A 56 11.05 11.98 5.86
C THR A 56 12.24 12.75 5.29
N TYR A 57 12.00 13.74 4.43
CA TYR A 57 13.07 14.54 3.84
C TYR A 57 13.91 15.29 4.89
N ILE A 58 13.25 15.96 5.85
CA ILE A 58 13.93 16.74 6.88
C ILE A 58 14.75 15.84 7.82
N VAL A 59 14.16 14.71 8.24
CA VAL A 59 14.84 13.78 9.16
C VAL A 59 16.01 13.10 8.46
N SER A 60 15.80 12.58 7.24
CA SER A 60 16.88 11.96 6.45
C SER A 60 18.02 12.92 6.14
N LYS A 61 17.72 14.20 5.88
CA LYS A 61 18.74 15.22 5.66
C LYS A 61 19.59 15.51 6.92
N LYS A 62 18.98 15.39 8.11
CA LYS A 62 19.70 15.60 9.39
C LYS A 62 20.53 14.38 9.78
N SER A 63 20.03 13.18 9.56
CA SER A 63 20.72 11.93 9.93
C SER A 63 21.80 11.52 8.92
N GLY A 64 21.77 12.07 7.69
CA GLY A 64 22.66 11.65 6.60
C GLY A 64 22.31 10.30 5.99
N GLU A 65 21.28 9.62 6.52
CA GLU A 65 20.78 8.33 6.07
C GLU A 65 19.28 8.41 5.82
N THR A 66 18.73 7.51 5.00
CA THR A 66 17.29 7.46 4.76
C THR A 66 16.55 6.99 6.02
N ASP A 67 15.82 7.90 6.65
CA ASP A 67 15.00 7.59 7.81
C ASP A 67 13.58 7.24 7.37
N THR A 68 13.05 6.13 7.87
CA THR A 68 11.73 5.59 7.51
C THR A 68 10.66 5.86 8.57
N LEU A 69 10.94 6.67 9.59
CA LEU A 69 10.04 6.94 10.72
C LEU A 69 8.63 7.37 10.28
N PHE A 70 8.55 8.24 9.27
CA PHE A 70 7.27 8.72 8.74
C PHE A 70 6.65 7.80 7.68
N MET A 71 7.41 6.81 7.17
CA MET A 71 6.95 5.84 6.17
C MET A 71 6.30 4.60 6.80
N ASP A 72 6.39 4.44 8.12
CA ASP A 72 5.77 3.33 8.81
C ASP A 72 4.23 3.39 8.67
N TYR A 73 3.61 2.22 8.50
CA TYR A 73 2.15 2.08 8.44
C TYR A 73 1.45 2.56 9.73
N THR A 74 2.15 2.53 10.85
CA THR A 74 1.66 3.01 12.15
C THR A 74 1.87 4.52 12.34
N SER A 75 2.50 5.19 11.37
CA SER A 75 2.74 6.63 11.46
C SER A 75 1.44 7.42 11.43
N ILE A 76 1.43 8.54 12.15
CA ILE A 76 0.29 9.44 12.22
C ILE A 76 -0.11 10.00 10.83
N ALA A 77 0.81 9.98 9.88
CA ALA A 77 0.58 10.41 8.50
C ALA A 77 -0.22 9.39 7.69
N CYS A 78 -0.06 8.10 7.97
CA CYS A 78 -0.68 7.02 7.19
C CYS A 78 -2.20 6.92 7.40
N LEU A 79 -2.69 7.17 8.61
CA LEU A 79 -4.13 7.12 8.94
C LEU A 79 -4.99 8.08 8.10
N PRO A 80 -4.71 9.40 8.04
CA PRO A 80 -5.53 10.31 7.24
C PRO A 80 -5.40 10.06 5.74
N MET A 81 -4.24 9.60 5.26
CA MET A 81 -4.06 9.19 3.86
C MET A 81 -4.97 8.00 3.52
N SER A 82 -4.98 6.98 4.36
CA SER A 82 -5.82 5.79 4.17
C SER A 82 -7.31 6.14 4.25
N ALA A 83 -7.71 7.01 5.19
CA ALA A 83 -9.09 7.50 5.30
C ALA A 83 -9.52 8.23 4.01
N ALA A 84 -8.67 9.06 3.44
CA ALA A 84 -8.93 9.75 2.19
C ALA A 84 -9.11 8.78 1.02
N VAL A 85 -8.24 7.78 0.89
CA VAL A 85 -8.31 6.74 -0.15
C VAL A 85 -9.59 5.91 -0.02
N PHE A 86 -9.94 5.44 1.18
CA PHE A 86 -11.17 4.68 1.40
C PHE A 86 -12.42 5.52 1.12
N THR A 87 -12.42 6.79 1.52
CA THR A 87 -13.52 7.71 1.22
C THR A 87 -13.63 7.96 -0.28
N ALA A 88 -12.51 8.15 -0.97
CA ALA A 88 -12.50 8.32 -2.42
C ALA A 88 -13.06 7.06 -3.10
N ALA A 89 -12.61 5.87 -2.71
CA ALA A 89 -13.11 4.61 -3.25
C ALA A 89 -14.62 4.44 -3.04
N LYS A 90 -15.16 4.83 -1.88
CA LYS A 90 -16.61 4.77 -1.62
C LYS A 90 -17.43 5.67 -2.54
N TYR A 91 -16.94 6.89 -2.84
CA TYR A 91 -17.70 7.91 -3.60
C TYR A 91 -17.34 7.96 -5.10
N ILE A 92 -16.40 7.14 -5.56
CA ILE A 92 -16.14 6.97 -7.00
C ILE A 92 -17.38 6.38 -7.67
N LYS A 93 -17.75 6.96 -8.81
CA LYS A 93 -18.81 6.42 -9.67
C LYS A 93 -18.26 5.24 -10.48
N TRP A 94 -18.26 4.07 -9.89
CA TRP A 94 -17.75 2.83 -10.49
C TRP A 94 -18.37 2.52 -11.85
N GLU A 95 -19.64 2.86 -12.05
CA GLU A 95 -20.33 2.69 -13.34
C GLU A 95 -19.63 3.42 -14.50
N ARG A 96 -19.07 4.61 -14.24
CA ARG A 96 -18.29 5.33 -15.25
C ARG A 96 -16.94 4.67 -15.52
N LEU A 97 -16.30 4.16 -14.48
CA LEU A 97 -15.03 3.46 -14.58
C LEU A 97 -15.19 2.16 -15.38
N PHE A 98 -16.25 1.40 -15.14
CA PHE A 98 -16.54 0.14 -15.84
C PHE A 98 -16.91 0.32 -17.32
N ARG A 99 -17.26 1.52 -17.76
CA ARG A 99 -17.38 1.80 -19.21
C ARG A 99 -16.03 1.78 -19.93
N VAL A 100 -14.96 2.15 -19.23
CA VAL A 100 -13.60 2.22 -19.79
C VAL A 100 -12.83 0.94 -19.52
N ILE A 101 -12.95 0.41 -18.31
CA ILE A 101 -12.25 -0.81 -17.88
C ILE A 101 -13.27 -1.90 -17.65
N PRO A 102 -13.21 -3.04 -18.39
CA PRO A 102 -14.13 -4.15 -18.20
C PRO A 102 -14.14 -4.64 -16.75
N GLU A 103 -15.32 -4.81 -16.18
CA GLU A 103 -15.48 -5.31 -14.80
C GLU A 103 -14.75 -6.66 -14.59
N LYS A 104 -14.76 -7.51 -15.61
CA LYS A 104 -14.04 -8.80 -15.60
C LYS A 104 -12.53 -8.61 -15.35
N PHE A 105 -11.93 -7.56 -15.93
CA PHE A 105 -10.51 -7.27 -15.72
C PHE A 105 -10.21 -6.89 -14.27
N ILE A 106 -11.03 -6.00 -13.69
CA ILE A 106 -10.89 -5.59 -12.28
C ILE A 106 -11.11 -6.77 -11.34
N ARG A 107 -12.12 -7.60 -11.59
CA ARG A 107 -12.37 -8.83 -10.81
C ARG A 107 -11.19 -9.80 -10.88
N THR A 108 -10.60 -9.96 -12.07
CA THR A 108 -9.40 -10.80 -12.24
C THR A 108 -8.23 -10.26 -11.45
N LEU A 109 -7.91 -8.97 -11.57
CA LEU A 109 -6.83 -8.35 -10.79
C LEU A 109 -7.07 -8.46 -9.28
N SER A 110 -8.29 -8.20 -8.82
CA SER A 110 -8.65 -8.36 -7.41
C SER A 110 -8.43 -9.79 -6.93
N SER A 111 -8.79 -10.78 -7.74
CA SER A 111 -8.60 -12.20 -7.41
C SER A 111 -7.12 -12.61 -7.38
N LEU A 112 -6.23 -11.88 -8.03
CA LEU A 112 -4.79 -12.13 -8.03
C LEU A 112 -4.05 -11.39 -6.90
N SER A 113 -4.71 -10.46 -6.20
CA SER A 113 -4.08 -9.59 -5.20
C SER A 113 -3.32 -10.34 -4.12
N LEU A 114 -3.90 -11.44 -3.61
CA LEU A 114 -3.23 -12.27 -2.59
C LEU A 114 -1.98 -12.93 -3.17
N GLY A 115 -2.06 -13.46 -4.39
CA GLY A 115 -0.92 -14.06 -5.07
C GLY A 115 0.20 -13.05 -5.31
N ILE A 116 -0.16 -11.85 -5.77
CA ILE A 116 0.79 -10.74 -5.95
C ILE A 116 1.46 -10.40 -4.62
N TYR A 117 0.67 -10.30 -3.54
CA TYR A 117 1.20 -10.00 -2.20
C TYR A 117 2.19 -11.06 -1.71
N VAL A 118 1.93 -12.34 -1.95
CA VAL A 118 2.84 -13.42 -1.52
C VAL A 118 4.10 -13.47 -2.39
N THR A 119 3.97 -13.23 -3.70
CA THR A 119 5.10 -13.40 -4.63
C THR A 119 5.99 -12.17 -4.78
N HIS A 120 5.51 -10.95 -4.42
CA HIS A 120 6.27 -9.71 -4.67
C HIS A 120 7.62 -9.69 -3.97
N MET A 121 7.73 -10.20 -2.74
CA MET A 121 9.00 -10.26 -2.01
C MET A 121 10.03 -11.16 -2.70
N LEU A 122 9.58 -12.30 -3.27
CA LEU A 122 10.46 -13.20 -4.03
C LEU A 122 10.97 -12.54 -5.31
N VAL A 123 10.08 -11.81 -6.01
CA VAL A 123 10.41 -11.09 -7.23
C VAL A 123 11.39 -9.97 -6.92
N LEU A 124 11.15 -9.15 -5.91
CA LEU A 124 12.06 -8.08 -5.50
C LEU A 124 13.45 -8.64 -5.13
N PHE A 125 13.48 -9.70 -4.32
CA PHE A 125 14.75 -10.36 -3.93
C PHE A 125 15.53 -10.92 -5.13
N ALA A 126 14.82 -11.43 -6.15
CA ALA A 126 15.46 -11.88 -7.38
C ALA A 126 16.07 -10.72 -8.18
N PHE A 127 15.39 -9.57 -8.20
CA PHE A 127 15.88 -8.38 -8.91
C PHE A 127 17.03 -7.67 -8.19
N ASP A 128 17.08 -7.67 -6.87
CA ASP A 128 18.21 -7.11 -6.12
C ASP A 128 19.55 -7.79 -6.44
N LYS A 129 19.52 -9.02 -6.97
CA LYS A 129 20.71 -9.74 -7.42
C LYS A 129 21.14 -9.37 -8.83
N VAL A 130 20.34 -8.61 -9.58
CA VAL A 130 20.64 -8.22 -10.95
C VAL A 130 21.34 -6.85 -10.94
N ALA A 131 22.66 -6.85 -11.13
CA ALA A 131 23.53 -5.68 -11.03
C ALA A 131 23.17 -4.50 -11.94
N VAL A 132 22.43 -4.74 -13.03
CA VAL A 132 22.05 -3.69 -14.01
C VAL A 132 21.21 -2.57 -13.38
N PHE A 133 20.49 -2.83 -12.30
CA PHE A 133 19.63 -1.83 -11.63
C PHE A 133 20.37 -1.00 -10.58
N ALA A 134 21.57 -1.42 -10.15
CA ALA A 134 22.36 -0.69 -9.17
C ALA A 134 22.91 0.64 -9.70
N GLU A 135 23.07 0.77 -11.02
CA GLU A 135 23.65 1.96 -11.65
C GLU A 135 22.67 3.13 -11.76
N HIS A 136 21.34 2.87 -11.66
CA HIS A 136 20.32 3.90 -11.82
C HIS A 136 19.23 3.83 -10.73
N PRO A 137 19.53 4.24 -9.50
CA PRO A 137 18.63 4.05 -8.35
C PRO A 137 17.27 4.76 -8.48
N VAL A 138 17.21 5.90 -9.17
CA VAL A 138 15.96 6.64 -9.38
C VAL A 138 15.03 5.88 -10.31
N TYR A 139 15.55 5.38 -11.44
CA TYR A 139 14.75 4.57 -12.38
C TYR A 139 14.29 3.27 -11.73
N TYR A 140 15.15 2.64 -10.95
CA TYR A 140 14.81 1.45 -10.18
C TYR A 140 13.64 1.73 -9.23
N SER A 141 13.71 2.79 -8.42
CA SER A 141 12.68 3.12 -7.44
C SER A 141 11.33 3.45 -8.06
N VAL A 142 11.31 4.07 -9.24
CA VAL A 142 10.06 4.49 -9.90
C VAL A 142 9.44 3.35 -10.72
N PHE A 143 10.23 2.63 -11.51
CA PHE A 143 9.70 1.65 -12.47
C PHE A 143 9.58 0.24 -11.88
N MET A 144 10.46 -0.11 -10.93
CA MET A 144 10.50 -1.46 -10.36
C MET A 144 9.18 -1.91 -9.72
N PRO A 145 8.43 -1.07 -8.97
CA PRO A 145 7.15 -1.49 -8.42
C PRO A 145 6.13 -1.91 -9.50
N PHE A 146 6.11 -1.22 -10.64
CA PHE A 146 5.22 -1.56 -11.76
C PHE A 146 5.64 -2.85 -12.46
N ILE A 147 6.94 -3.03 -12.70
CA ILE A 147 7.48 -4.24 -13.30
C ILE A 147 7.24 -5.44 -12.38
N ALA A 148 7.55 -5.30 -11.10
CA ALA A 148 7.31 -6.33 -10.09
C ALA A 148 5.82 -6.71 -10.02
N TYR A 149 4.93 -5.71 -10.02
CA TYR A 149 3.49 -5.95 -10.02
C TYR A 149 3.02 -6.76 -11.23
N ILE A 150 3.49 -6.42 -12.44
CA ILE A 150 3.13 -7.13 -13.67
C ILE A 150 3.64 -8.58 -13.61
N ILE A 151 4.91 -8.77 -13.22
CA ILE A 151 5.50 -10.11 -13.11
C ILE A 151 4.75 -10.94 -12.07
N CYS A 152 4.47 -10.38 -10.90
CA CYS A 152 3.71 -11.07 -9.86
C CYS A 152 2.28 -11.39 -10.31
N ALA A 153 1.62 -10.51 -11.06
CA ALA A 153 0.29 -10.75 -11.61
C ALA A 153 0.30 -11.93 -12.61
N VAL A 154 1.30 -11.98 -13.50
CA VAL A 154 1.47 -13.09 -14.44
C VAL A 154 1.77 -14.39 -13.71
N LEU A 155 2.69 -14.37 -12.75
CA LEU A 155 3.02 -15.54 -11.93
C LEU A 155 1.79 -16.05 -11.18
N SER A 156 1.04 -15.16 -10.52
CA SER A 156 -0.19 -15.52 -9.80
C SER A 156 -1.25 -16.09 -10.73
N PHE A 157 -1.39 -15.53 -11.92
CA PHE A 157 -2.31 -16.05 -12.94
C PHE A 157 -1.93 -17.46 -13.41
N VAL A 158 -0.64 -17.72 -13.63
CA VAL A 158 -0.13 -19.04 -14.01
C VAL A 158 -0.34 -20.03 -12.86
N ILE A 159 -0.01 -19.64 -11.62
CA ILE A 159 -0.17 -20.50 -10.43
C ILE A 159 -1.64 -20.90 -10.24
N LYS A 160 -2.59 -19.98 -10.47
CA LYS A 160 -4.03 -20.29 -10.39
C LYS A 160 -4.51 -21.31 -11.43
N LYS A 161 -3.81 -21.48 -12.55
CA LYS A 161 -4.11 -22.50 -13.55
C LYS A 161 -3.62 -23.92 -13.16
N ILE A 162 -2.69 -24.01 -12.21
CA ILE A 162 -2.16 -25.29 -11.75
C ILE A 162 -3.11 -25.87 -10.69
N PRO A 163 -3.73 -27.05 -10.93
CA PRO A 163 -4.80 -27.57 -10.08
C PRO A 163 -4.37 -27.85 -8.63
N ILE A 164 -3.10 -28.14 -8.40
CA ILE A 164 -2.55 -28.39 -7.06
C ILE A 164 -2.37 -27.06 -6.30
N LEU A 165 -1.89 -26.01 -6.98
CA LEU A 165 -1.54 -24.74 -6.37
C LEU A 165 -2.75 -23.79 -6.20
N LYS A 166 -3.83 -23.99 -6.95
CA LYS A 166 -5.04 -23.16 -6.83
C LYS A 166 -5.70 -23.27 -5.44
N HIS A 167 -5.44 -24.34 -4.68
CA HIS A 167 -5.96 -24.51 -3.32
C HIS A 167 -5.17 -23.70 -2.28
N ILE A 168 -3.96 -23.25 -2.62
CA ILE A 168 -3.10 -22.42 -1.76
C ILE A 168 -3.42 -20.93 -1.98
N MET A 169 -3.93 -20.57 -3.17
CA MET A 169 -4.32 -19.21 -3.55
C MET A 169 -5.83 -19.20 -3.85
N PRO A 170 -6.68 -18.79 -2.91
CA PRO A 170 -8.12 -18.68 -3.11
C PRO A 170 -8.49 -17.62 -4.16
#